data_dffe417293ebcdd76cf0e967a1f04dd4
#
_entry.id   dffe417293ebcdd76cf0e967a1f04dd4
#
_cell.length_a   1.000
_cell.length_b   1.000
_cell.length_c   1.000
_cell.angle_alpha   90.00
_cell.angle_beta   90.00
_cell.angle_gamma   90.00
#
_symmetry.space_group_name_H-M   'P 1'
#
loop_
_entity.id
_entity.type
_entity.pdbx_description
1 polymer ?
#
loop_
_entity_poly.entity_id
_entity_poly.type
_entity_poly.pdbx_seq_one_letter_code
_entity_poly.pdbx_strand_id
1 'polypeptide(L)'
;HLTEQQLDWTSDNWEWSKWSIRRQVSHLASGLFVWLLHRWGHQLFPHGYAELKGLDDHLLAPEGRWLDENKYWDLSVLLVELGRAMGVAKHILESETVASMRQKELIRTDTQPHWNQFATLHNTGFRWHDVNPNISYITLEATFRHIYFGAITHIYNIQRLKRAQGISA
;
A
#
# COMPACT_ATOMS: atom_id res chain seq x y z
N HIS A 1 13.32 8.70 -20.31
CA HIS A 1 13.95 8.06 -19.14
C HIS A 1 14.28 9.14 -18.11
N LEU A 2 14.04 8.85 -16.82
CA LEU A 2 14.47 9.70 -15.71
C LEU A 2 15.90 9.34 -15.33
N THR A 3 16.69 10.34 -14.93
CA THR A 3 18.03 10.11 -14.36
C THR A 3 17.89 9.69 -12.90
N GLU A 4 18.95 9.11 -12.32
CA GLU A 4 19.02 8.75 -10.89
C GLU A 4 18.72 9.98 -10.00
N GLN A 5 19.34 11.13 -10.32
CA GLN A 5 19.10 12.38 -9.61
C GLN A 5 17.61 12.80 -9.65
N GLN A 6 16.94 12.60 -10.79
CA GLN A 6 15.51 12.91 -10.93
C GLN A 6 14.62 11.93 -10.16
N LEU A 7 15.02 10.67 -10.11
CA LEU A 7 14.31 9.64 -9.36
C LEU A 7 14.38 9.85 -7.84
N ASP A 8 15.51 10.38 -7.36
CA ASP A 8 15.80 10.56 -5.93
C ASP A 8 15.56 11.98 -5.43
N TRP A 9 15.15 12.88 -6.33
CA TRP A 9 14.87 14.26 -5.97
C TRP A 9 13.75 14.36 -4.92
N THR A 10 14.00 15.16 -3.87
CA THR A 10 13.04 15.51 -2.80
C THR A 10 13.11 17.00 -2.51
N SER A 11 12.11 17.51 -1.80
CA SER A 11 12.08 18.90 -1.31
C SER A 11 11.27 19.00 -0.02
N ASP A 12 11.68 19.86 0.89
CA ASP A 12 10.94 20.17 2.12
C ASP A 12 9.86 21.22 1.93
N ASN A 13 9.76 21.81 0.73
CA ASN A 13 8.77 22.86 0.44
C ASN A 13 7.32 22.38 0.53
N TRP A 14 7.07 21.08 0.33
CA TRP A 14 5.73 20.49 0.33
C TRP A 14 5.73 19.08 0.92
N GLU A 15 4.70 18.69 1.62
CA GLU A 15 4.55 17.33 2.19
C GLU A 15 4.65 16.23 1.13
N TRP A 16 4.05 16.43 -0.05
CA TRP A 16 4.08 15.47 -1.14
C TRP A 16 5.47 15.28 -1.77
N SER A 17 6.41 16.21 -1.58
CA SER A 17 7.77 16.18 -2.12
C SER A 17 8.84 15.66 -1.15
N LYS A 18 8.45 15.30 0.07
CA LYS A 18 9.36 14.68 1.06
C LYS A 18 9.80 13.26 0.67
N TRP A 19 9.04 12.60 -0.18
CA TRP A 19 9.39 11.29 -0.72
C TRP A 19 9.70 11.41 -2.20
N SER A 20 10.83 10.84 -2.62
CA SER A 20 11.25 10.78 -4.00
C SER A 20 10.30 9.91 -4.85
N ILE A 21 10.41 10.01 -6.17
CA ILE A 21 9.66 9.13 -7.10
C ILE A 21 9.90 7.67 -6.74
N ARG A 22 11.14 7.31 -6.47
CA ARG A 22 11.54 5.95 -6.11
C ARG A 22 10.85 5.46 -4.83
N ARG A 23 10.83 6.27 -3.79
CA ARG A 23 10.12 5.97 -2.54
C ARG A 23 8.61 5.89 -2.71
N GLN A 24 8.01 6.71 -3.57
CA GLN A 24 6.59 6.60 -3.90
C GLN A 24 6.26 5.23 -4.53
N VAL A 25 7.08 4.76 -5.48
CA VAL A 25 6.90 3.44 -6.12
C VAL A 25 7.11 2.31 -5.11
N SER A 26 8.17 2.38 -4.30
CA SER A 26 8.47 1.41 -3.24
C SER A 26 7.32 1.31 -2.23
N HIS A 27 6.73 2.45 -1.84
CA HIS A 27 5.58 2.49 -0.94
C HIS A 27 4.33 1.86 -1.55
N LEU A 28 4.07 2.05 -2.83
CA LEU A 28 2.96 1.39 -3.52
C LEU A 28 3.08 -0.14 -3.47
N ALA A 29 4.27 -0.67 -3.71
CA ALA A 29 4.51 -2.11 -3.62
C ALA A 29 4.40 -2.62 -2.17
N SER A 30 5.09 -1.97 -1.22
CA SER A 30 5.07 -2.36 0.18
C SER A 30 3.66 -2.27 0.77
N GLY A 31 2.89 -1.24 0.43
CA GLY A 31 1.51 -1.07 0.89
C GLY A 31 0.62 -2.24 0.48
N LEU A 32 0.71 -2.69 -0.77
CA LEU A 32 -0.01 -3.86 -1.25
C LEU A 32 0.40 -5.13 -0.49
N PHE A 33 1.71 -5.39 -0.31
CA PHE A 33 2.19 -6.56 0.42
C PHE A 33 1.78 -6.53 1.89
N VAL A 34 1.93 -5.39 2.57
CA VAL A 34 1.50 -5.25 3.97
C VAL A 34 0.01 -5.52 4.13
N TRP A 35 -0.82 -4.92 3.28
CA TRP A 35 -2.26 -5.11 3.39
C TRP A 35 -2.67 -6.52 3.01
N LEU A 36 -2.29 -7.02 1.84
CA LEU A 36 -2.85 -8.23 1.27
C LEU A 36 -2.20 -9.51 1.79
N LEU A 37 -0.90 -9.49 2.14
CA LEU A 37 -0.19 -10.65 2.63
C LEU A 37 -0.04 -10.64 4.16
N HIS A 38 0.52 -9.57 4.74
CA HIS A 38 0.77 -9.56 6.17
C HIS A 38 -0.49 -9.44 7.01
N ARG A 39 -1.47 -8.66 6.57
CA ARG A 39 -2.72 -8.45 7.32
C ARG A 39 -3.81 -9.43 6.94
N TRP A 40 -4.09 -9.56 5.65
CA TRP A 40 -5.18 -10.40 5.16
C TRP A 40 -4.77 -11.83 4.79
N GLY A 41 -3.47 -12.11 4.67
CA GLY A 41 -2.96 -13.40 4.16
C GLY A 41 -3.55 -14.63 4.85
N HIS A 42 -3.68 -14.59 6.16
CA HIS A 42 -4.25 -15.70 6.96
C HIS A 42 -5.72 -16.03 6.61
N GLN A 43 -6.50 -15.05 6.13
CA GLN A 43 -7.87 -15.26 5.69
C GLN A 43 -7.97 -15.56 4.19
N LEU A 44 -7.12 -14.93 3.38
CA LEU A 44 -7.18 -15.03 1.93
C LEU A 44 -6.46 -16.27 1.40
N PHE A 45 -5.41 -16.70 2.10
CA PHE A 45 -4.54 -17.80 1.66
C PHE A 45 -4.31 -18.81 2.79
N PRO A 46 -5.36 -19.42 3.37
CA PRO A 46 -5.24 -20.30 4.54
C PRO A 46 -4.39 -21.55 4.28
N HIS A 47 -4.23 -21.95 3.02
CA HIS A 47 -3.43 -23.09 2.59
C HIS A 47 -2.13 -22.68 1.86
N GLY A 48 -1.77 -21.38 1.94
CA GLY A 48 -0.71 -20.79 1.14
C GLY A 48 -1.15 -20.48 -0.28
N TYR A 49 -0.28 -19.79 -1.00
CA TYR A 49 -0.47 -19.41 -2.39
C TYR A 49 0.88 -19.57 -3.11
N ALA A 50 0.92 -20.41 -4.13
CA ALA A 50 2.20 -20.83 -4.73
C ALA A 50 3.04 -19.67 -5.26
N GLU A 51 2.37 -18.63 -5.80
CA GLU A 51 3.01 -17.42 -6.32
C GLU A 51 3.56 -16.51 -5.21
N LEU A 52 3.15 -16.74 -3.95
CA LEU A 52 3.71 -16.06 -2.78
C LEU A 52 5.02 -16.69 -2.28
N LYS A 53 5.41 -17.84 -2.83
CA LYS A 53 6.65 -18.50 -2.45
C LYS A 53 7.83 -17.57 -2.73
N GLY A 54 8.52 -17.15 -1.65
CA GLY A 54 9.57 -16.14 -1.70
C GLY A 54 9.09 -14.69 -1.51
N LEU A 55 7.80 -14.43 -1.31
CA LEU A 55 7.29 -13.13 -0.84
C LEU A 55 7.29 -13.03 0.69
N ASP A 56 7.33 -14.17 1.40
CA ASP A 56 7.50 -14.23 2.85
C ASP A 56 8.83 -13.61 3.31
N ASP A 57 9.83 -13.58 2.40
CA ASP A 57 11.12 -12.93 2.60
C ASP A 57 11.13 -11.44 2.20
N HIS A 58 9.97 -10.83 2.00
CA HIS A 58 9.87 -9.41 1.65
C HIS A 58 10.36 -8.56 2.80
N LEU A 59 11.60 -8.11 2.67
CA LEU A 59 12.21 -7.19 3.61
C LEU A 59 11.57 -5.82 3.42
N LEU A 60 10.78 -5.41 4.42
CA LEU A 60 10.30 -4.05 4.55
C LEU A 60 11.35 -3.21 5.29
N ALA A 61 11.40 -1.92 4.99
CA ALA A 61 12.12 -0.98 5.83
C ALA A 61 11.58 -1.05 7.27
N PRO A 62 12.40 -0.70 8.29
CA PRO A 62 11.98 -0.80 9.70
C PRO A 62 10.66 -0.10 10.00
N GLU A 63 10.35 0.99 9.29
CA GLU A 63 9.10 1.74 9.41
C GLU A 63 7.91 1.04 8.75
N GLY A 64 8.14 -0.02 7.98
CA GLY A 64 7.11 -0.77 7.26
C GLY A 64 6.38 0.04 6.18
N ARG A 65 6.94 1.19 5.76
CA ARG A 65 6.30 2.11 4.81
C ARG A 65 6.76 1.92 3.36
N TRP A 66 7.93 1.35 3.15
CA TRP A 66 8.49 1.01 1.84
C TRP A 66 9.30 -0.27 1.94
N LEU A 67 9.74 -0.79 0.82
CA LEU A 67 10.62 -1.96 0.76
C LEU A 67 12.01 -1.59 1.27
N ASP A 68 12.77 -2.57 1.78
CA ASP A 68 14.15 -2.36 2.24
C ASP A 68 15.01 -1.79 1.11
N GLU A 69 15.46 -0.55 1.29
CA GLU A 69 16.24 0.21 0.30
C GLU A 69 17.61 -0.42 0.01
N ASN A 70 18.13 -1.25 0.91
CA ASN A 70 19.38 -1.98 0.65
C ASN A 70 19.22 -3.10 -0.38
N LYS A 71 18.01 -3.60 -0.54
CA LYS A 71 17.68 -4.70 -1.46
C LYS A 71 16.87 -4.24 -2.67
N TYR A 72 16.01 -3.26 -2.49
CA TYR A 72 15.03 -2.80 -3.47
C TYR A 72 15.20 -1.30 -3.74
N TRP A 73 16.35 -0.89 -4.31
CA TRP A 73 16.58 0.51 -4.64
C TRP A 73 16.44 0.79 -6.14
N ASP A 74 16.89 -0.11 -6.98
CA ASP A 74 16.78 0.05 -8.44
C ASP A 74 15.30 0.16 -8.87
N LEU A 75 14.99 1.18 -9.70
CA LEU A 75 13.63 1.40 -10.17
C LEU A 75 13.06 0.20 -10.93
N SER A 76 13.88 -0.48 -11.73
CA SER A 76 13.46 -1.66 -12.48
C SER A 76 13.05 -2.80 -11.55
N VAL A 77 13.80 -3.00 -10.47
CA VAL A 77 13.48 -3.97 -9.42
C VAL A 77 12.18 -3.58 -8.69
N LEU A 78 12.05 -2.29 -8.31
CA LEU A 78 10.83 -1.79 -7.65
C LEU A 78 9.58 -1.97 -8.53
N LEU A 79 9.70 -1.75 -9.85
CA LEU A 79 8.59 -1.97 -10.78
C LEU A 79 8.21 -3.45 -10.92
N VAL A 80 9.19 -4.35 -10.87
CA VAL A 80 8.92 -5.80 -10.83
C VAL A 80 8.17 -6.16 -9.56
N GLU A 81 8.61 -5.68 -8.39
CA GLU A 81 7.94 -5.94 -7.12
C GLU A 81 6.53 -5.33 -7.05
N LEU A 82 6.35 -4.13 -7.59
CA LEU A 82 5.02 -3.53 -7.72
C LEU A 82 4.12 -4.39 -8.63
N GLY A 83 4.65 -4.88 -9.74
CA GLY A 83 3.92 -5.81 -10.63
C GLY A 83 3.50 -7.10 -9.92
N ARG A 84 4.38 -7.68 -9.10
CA ARG A 84 4.05 -8.87 -8.26
C ARG A 84 2.95 -8.56 -7.26
N ALA A 85 3.06 -7.44 -6.54
CA ALA A 85 2.06 -7.00 -5.56
C ALA A 85 0.68 -6.75 -6.22
N MET A 86 0.67 -6.15 -7.41
CA MET A 86 -0.55 -5.97 -8.20
C MET A 86 -1.12 -7.32 -8.68
N GLY A 87 -0.26 -8.30 -9.00
CA GLY A 87 -0.67 -9.67 -9.32
C GLY A 87 -1.45 -10.32 -8.19
N VAL A 88 -0.99 -10.16 -6.94
CA VAL A 88 -1.70 -10.63 -5.74
C VAL A 88 -3.07 -9.94 -5.63
N ALA A 89 -3.11 -8.61 -5.76
CA ALA A 89 -4.36 -7.85 -5.70
C ALA A 89 -5.36 -8.31 -6.78
N LYS A 90 -4.89 -8.51 -8.01
CA LYS A 90 -5.68 -9.01 -9.12
C LYS A 90 -6.26 -10.40 -8.81
N HIS A 91 -5.43 -11.34 -8.34
CA HIS A 91 -5.87 -12.69 -7.99
C HIS A 91 -6.99 -12.67 -6.94
N ILE A 92 -6.86 -11.84 -5.90
CA ILE A 92 -7.90 -11.71 -4.88
C ILE A 92 -9.19 -11.17 -5.49
N LEU A 93 -9.13 -10.11 -6.31
CA LEU A 93 -10.30 -9.52 -6.96
C LEU A 93 -10.98 -10.48 -7.95
N GLU A 94 -10.25 -11.41 -8.55
CA GLU A 94 -10.80 -12.45 -9.43
C GLU A 94 -11.43 -13.62 -8.67
N SER A 95 -10.98 -13.88 -7.43
CA SER A 95 -11.47 -14.97 -6.59
C SER A 95 -12.59 -14.60 -5.64
N GLU A 96 -12.74 -13.31 -5.32
CA GLU A 96 -13.72 -12.80 -4.37
C GLU A 96 -14.90 -12.11 -5.06
N THR A 97 -16.07 -12.20 -4.43
CA THR A 97 -17.23 -11.39 -4.80
C THR A 97 -17.32 -10.15 -3.90
N VAL A 98 -18.03 -9.11 -4.33
CA VAL A 98 -18.29 -7.94 -3.48
C VAL A 98 -18.98 -8.34 -2.17
N ALA A 99 -19.89 -9.31 -2.22
CA ALA A 99 -20.59 -9.81 -1.04
C ALA A 99 -19.61 -10.49 -0.07
N SER A 100 -18.73 -11.38 -0.55
CA SER A 100 -17.72 -12.03 0.29
C SER A 100 -16.72 -11.05 0.87
N MET A 101 -16.28 -10.06 0.09
CA MET A 101 -15.37 -9.02 0.54
C MET A 101 -15.97 -8.13 1.64
N ARG A 102 -17.28 -7.90 1.63
CA ARG A 102 -17.99 -7.15 2.69
C ARG A 102 -18.21 -7.95 3.97
N GLN A 103 -18.23 -9.28 3.89
CA GLN A 103 -18.39 -10.17 5.03
C GLN A 103 -17.07 -10.45 5.76
N LYS A 104 -15.93 -10.35 5.08
CA LYS A 104 -14.62 -10.53 5.68
C LYS A 104 -14.20 -9.27 6.43
N GLU A 105 -13.86 -9.42 7.71
CA GLU A 105 -13.36 -8.31 8.54
C GLU A 105 -11.97 -8.61 9.10
N LEU A 106 -11.13 -7.59 9.12
CA LEU A 106 -9.84 -7.57 9.79
C LEU A 106 -9.95 -6.73 11.06
N ILE A 107 -9.53 -7.30 12.18
CA ILE A 107 -9.43 -6.59 13.46
C ILE A 107 -8.09 -5.86 13.50
N ARG A 108 -8.13 -4.60 13.89
CA ARG A 108 -6.95 -3.75 14.03
C ARG A 108 -6.85 -3.24 15.45
N THR A 109 -5.68 -3.39 16.03
CA THR A 109 -5.32 -2.92 17.38
C THR A 109 -4.33 -1.77 17.36
N ASP A 110 -3.86 -1.35 16.18
CA ASP A 110 -2.93 -0.27 15.98
C ASP A 110 -3.70 1.06 15.77
N THR A 111 -3.74 1.87 16.79
CA THR A 111 -4.36 3.21 16.73
C THR A 111 -3.36 4.24 16.25
N GLN A 112 -3.17 4.32 14.98
CA GLN A 112 -2.46 5.46 14.38
C GLN A 112 -3.44 6.64 14.22
N PRO A 113 -3.09 7.88 14.62
CA PRO A 113 -4.01 9.04 14.55
C PRO A 113 -4.63 9.28 13.17
N HIS A 114 -3.91 8.94 12.10
CA HIS A 114 -4.42 9.07 10.74
C HIS A 114 -5.62 8.14 10.45
N TRP A 115 -5.82 7.07 11.23
CA TRP A 115 -6.98 6.18 11.07
C TRP A 115 -8.31 6.83 11.43
N ASN A 116 -8.30 7.88 12.24
CA ASN A 116 -9.51 8.67 12.50
C ASN A 116 -10.05 9.31 11.21
N GLN A 117 -9.16 9.67 10.28
CA GLN A 117 -9.55 10.18 8.97
C GLN A 117 -10.15 9.06 8.09
N PHE A 118 -9.69 7.83 8.25
CA PHE A 118 -10.20 6.68 7.49
C PHE A 118 -11.65 6.34 7.84
N ALA A 119 -12.04 6.46 9.10
CA ALA A 119 -13.43 6.26 9.49
C ALA A 119 -14.38 7.20 8.73
N THR A 120 -13.94 8.42 8.44
CA THR A 120 -14.71 9.40 7.66
C THR A 120 -14.67 9.11 6.17
N LEU A 121 -13.52 8.70 5.62
CA LEU A 121 -13.34 8.43 4.19
C LEU A 121 -13.93 7.06 3.75
N HIS A 122 -13.95 6.10 4.66
CA HIS A 122 -14.41 4.73 4.41
C HIS A 122 -15.55 4.33 5.35
N ASN A 123 -16.53 5.21 5.54
CA ASN A 123 -17.67 5.02 6.45
C ASN A 123 -18.45 3.71 6.21
N THR A 124 -18.39 3.16 5.00
CA THR A 124 -18.88 1.80 4.72
C THR A 124 -17.74 0.80 4.79
N GLY A 125 -17.86 -0.18 5.68
CA GLY A 125 -16.85 -1.24 5.84
C GLY A 125 -15.70 -0.89 6.78
N PHE A 126 -15.80 0.23 7.51
CA PHE A 126 -14.95 0.55 8.65
C PHE A 126 -15.81 0.89 9.86
N ARG A 127 -15.47 0.35 11.03
CA ARG A 127 -16.15 0.67 12.29
C ARG A 127 -15.17 0.59 13.46
N TRP A 128 -15.42 1.38 14.48
CA TRP A 128 -14.75 1.26 15.77
C TRP A 128 -15.41 0.16 16.62
N HIS A 129 -14.64 -0.38 17.55
CA HIS A 129 -15.18 -1.24 18.58
C HIS A 129 -15.96 -0.39 19.60
N ASP A 130 -17.14 -0.85 20.00
CA ASP A 130 -18.09 -0.06 20.82
C ASP A 130 -17.54 0.35 22.19
N VAL A 131 -16.64 -0.47 22.77
CA VAL A 131 -16.12 -0.26 24.12
C VAL A 131 -14.63 0.13 24.12
N ASN A 132 -13.84 -0.39 23.19
CA ASN A 132 -12.40 -0.15 23.14
C ASN A 132 -12.02 0.72 21.93
N PRO A 133 -11.71 2.03 22.15
CA PRO A 133 -11.37 2.94 21.06
C PRO A 133 -10.04 2.59 20.35
N ASN A 134 -9.29 1.65 20.90
CA ASN A 134 -8.04 1.17 20.31
C ASN A 134 -8.26 0.00 19.33
N ILE A 135 -9.49 -0.45 19.17
CA ILE A 135 -9.83 -1.53 18.24
C ILE A 135 -10.72 -0.98 17.13
N SER A 136 -10.40 -1.33 15.93
CA SER A 136 -11.23 -1.05 14.75
C SER A 136 -11.35 -2.28 13.86
N TYR A 137 -12.36 -2.27 13.01
CA TYR A 137 -12.66 -3.31 12.05
C TYR A 137 -12.69 -2.71 10.65
N ILE A 138 -12.08 -3.40 9.70
CA ILE A 138 -12.10 -3.01 8.30
C ILE A 138 -12.46 -4.21 7.43
N THR A 139 -13.40 -4.05 6.51
CA THR A 139 -13.74 -5.09 5.55
C THR A 139 -12.67 -5.19 4.45
N LEU A 140 -12.61 -6.34 3.77
CA LEU A 140 -11.72 -6.51 2.62
C LEU A 140 -12.08 -5.53 1.50
N GLU A 141 -13.39 -5.27 1.27
CA GLU A 141 -13.83 -4.29 0.27
C GLU A 141 -13.35 -2.87 0.61
N ALA A 142 -13.46 -2.45 1.88
CA ALA A 142 -12.95 -1.14 2.33
C ALA A 142 -11.42 -1.08 2.26
N THR A 143 -10.71 -2.19 2.48
CA THR A 143 -9.26 -2.29 2.29
C THR A 143 -8.88 -2.00 0.84
N PHE A 144 -9.57 -2.58 -0.14
CA PHE A 144 -9.28 -2.31 -1.56
C PHE A 144 -9.56 -0.85 -1.95
N ARG A 145 -10.63 -0.24 -1.42
CA ARG A 145 -10.88 1.19 -1.61
C ARG A 145 -9.77 2.05 -1.02
N HIS A 146 -9.27 1.67 0.15
CA HIS A 146 -8.12 2.34 0.78
C HIS A 146 -6.84 2.22 -0.07
N ILE A 147 -6.52 1.02 -0.53
CA ILE A 147 -5.38 0.77 -1.43
C ILE A 147 -5.50 1.62 -2.70
N TYR A 148 -6.68 1.66 -3.31
CA TYR A 148 -6.94 2.48 -4.49
C TYR A 148 -6.72 3.98 -4.23
N PHE A 149 -7.28 4.50 -3.14
CA PHE A 149 -7.09 5.90 -2.73
C PHE A 149 -5.61 6.23 -2.51
N GLY A 150 -4.88 5.37 -1.81
CA GLY A 150 -3.44 5.49 -1.62
C GLY A 150 -2.68 5.50 -2.95
N ALA A 151 -3.01 4.56 -3.85
CA ALA A 151 -2.36 4.45 -5.15
C ALA A 151 -2.53 5.73 -5.99
N ILE A 152 -3.75 6.26 -6.10
CA ILE A 152 -4.02 7.51 -6.83
C ILE A 152 -3.25 8.68 -6.21
N THR A 153 -3.22 8.79 -4.89
CA THR A 153 -2.48 9.85 -4.20
C THR A 153 -0.98 9.81 -4.54
N HIS A 154 -0.37 8.62 -4.49
CA HIS A 154 1.05 8.44 -4.79
C HIS A 154 1.37 8.66 -6.29
N ILE A 155 0.48 8.25 -7.20
CA ILE A 155 0.61 8.57 -8.63
C ILE A 155 0.58 10.09 -8.87
N TYR A 156 -0.33 10.82 -8.24
CA TYR A 156 -0.36 12.28 -8.33
C TYR A 156 0.90 12.92 -7.72
N ASN A 157 1.43 12.39 -6.64
CA ASN A 157 2.68 12.87 -6.07
C ASN A 157 3.86 12.66 -7.03
N ILE A 158 3.95 11.50 -7.70
CA ILE A 158 4.94 11.25 -8.75
C ILE A 158 4.83 12.27 -9.89
N GLN A 159 3.61 12.56 -10.35
CA GLN A 159 3.38 13.58 -11.39
C GLN A 159 3.81 14.98 -10.93
N ARG A 160 3.51 15.36 -9.68
CA ARG A 160 3.95 16.63 -9.09
C ARG A 160 5.46 16.72 -8.97
N LEU A 161 6.12 15.64 -8.53
CA LEU A 161 7.59 15.53 -8.45
C LEU A 161 8.24 15.72 -9.84
N LYS A 162 7.67 15.11 -10.89
CA LYS A 162 8.13 15.33 -12.26
C LYS A 162 7.98 16.80 -12.68
N ARG A 163 6.80 17.39 -12.49
CA ARG A 163 6.53 18.80 -12.87
C ARG A 163 7.44 19.78 -12.12
N ALA A 164 7.68 19.55 -10.82
CA ALA A 164 8.57 20.40 -10.02
C ALA A 164 10.02 20.40 -10.52
N GLN A 165 10.42 19.34 -11.23
CA GLN A 165 11.71 19.21 -11.88
C GLN A 165 11.71 19.65 -13.36
N GLY A 166 10.60 20.22 -13.86
CA GLY A 166 10.48 20.60 -15.28
C GLY A 166 10.30 19.42 -16.24
N ILE A 167 9.93 18.24 -15.74
CA ILE A 167 9.77 17.02 -16.54
C ILE A 167 8.28 16.88 -16.90
N SER A 168 7.99 16.53 -18.15
CA SER A 168 6.62 16.22 -18.59
C SER A 168 6.03 15.07 -17.76
N ALA A 169 4.80 15.26 -17.27
CA ALA A 169 4.09 14.29 -16.44
C ALA A 169 3.23 13.36 -17.31
#